data_bd8c7dc944a3d761211df7ea5cd47e28
#
_entry.id   bd8c7dc944a3d761211df7ea5cd47e28
#
_cell.length_a   1.000
_cell.length_b   1.000
_cell.length_c   1.000
_cell.angle_alpha   90.00
_cell.angle_beta   90.00
_cell.angle_gamma   90.00
#
_symmetry.space_group_name_H-M   'P 1'
#
loop_
_entity.id
_entity.type
_entity.pdbx_description
1 polymer ?
#
loop_
_entity_poly.entity_id
_entity_poly.type
_entity_poly.pdbx_seq_one_letter_code
_entity_poly.pdbx_strand_id
1 'polypeptide(L)'
;MQQSLKGYKMKEYVKIDKNEGIATIEFFHPQSNSLPANILHKIAISINEADYDEDIKVIILKSGGDRAFCAGASFDELMSIKNEKEGEKFFSGFANVINAARKCSKFIIGRVQGKAVGGGVGMSSATDYCFATKYASIKLSELAIGIGPFVVGPAVERKIGLSAYSTLTMNATEWFSAQWAREKGLFSHVYENTTEMDKKINELAKNLANSNPESMQKLKNIMWEGTENWDELLLQRARESGKLVLSNFTKNAINSFKKNN
;
A
#
# COMPACT_ATOMS: atom_id res chain seq x y z
N MET A 1 22.18 -6.64 40.49
CA MET A 1 21.23 -7.50 39.71
C MET A 1 20.47 -6.61 38.72
N GLN A 2 21.01 -6.41 37.54
CA GLN A 2 20.31 -5.76 36.44
C GLN A 2 19.86 -6.86 35.49
N GLN A 3 18.58 -7.26 35.57
CA GLN A 3 17.95 -8.11 34.54
C GLN A 3 17.66 -7.25 33.32
N SER A 4 18.36 -7.52 32.23
CA SER A 4 18.13 -6.93 30.92
C SER A 4 16.70 -7.31 30.45
N LEU A 5 15.83 -6.34 30.31
CA LEU A 5 14.62 -6.45 29.54
C LEU A 5 14.98 -6.74 28.08
N LYS A 6 15.08 -8.01 27.72
CA LYS A 6 15.13 -8.44 26.31
C LYS A 6 13.83 -7.95 25.66
N GLY A 7 13.92 -6.92 24.81
CA GLY A 7 12.80 -6.34 24.11
C GLY A 7 12.01 -7.41 23.35
N TYR A 8 10.76 -7.55 23.68
CA TYR A 8 9.80 -8.40 22.96
C TYR A 8 9.70 -7.84 21.52
N LYS A 9 10.36 -8.49 20.56
CA LYS A 9 10.14 -8.16 19.13
C LYS A 9 8.69 -8.49 18.81
N MET A 10 7.89 -7.47 18.53
CA MET A 10 6.52 -7.69 18.04
C MET A 10 6.57 -8.55 16.78
N LYS A 11 5.72 -9.59 16.74
CA LYS A 11 5.56 -10.45 15.56
C LYS A 11 4.73 -9.72 14.51
N GLU A 12 4.91 -10.11 13.25
CA GLU A 12 4.07 -9.65 12.15
C GLU A 12 2.60 -10.03 12.36
N TYR A 13 1.69 -9.18 11.91
CA TYR A 13 0.25 -9.45 11.97
C TYR A 13 -0.54 -8.69 10.92
N VAL A 14 -1.74 -9.17 10.65
CA VAL A 14 -2.87 -8.42 10.10
C VAL A 14 -4.04 -8.67 11.05
N LYS A 15 -4.67 -7.63 11.50
CA LYS A 15 -5.86 -7.70 12.37
C LYS A 15 -6.97 -6.82 11.83
N ILE A 16 -8.20 -7.23 12.08
CA ILE A 16 -9.40 -6.46 11.81
C ILE A 16 -10.06 -6.14 13.14
N ASP A 17 -10.34 -4.86 13.36
CA ASP A 17 -11.19 -4.38 14.44
C ASP A 17 -12.47 -3.81 13.83
N LYS A 18 -13.64 -4.23 14.35
CA LYS A 18 -14.96 -3.85 13.82
C LYS A 18 -15.73 -3.11 14.90
N ASN A 19 -16.11 -1.87 14.63
CA ASN A 19 -16.87 -1.05 15.54
C ASN A 19 -17.77 -0.07 14.79
N GLU A 20 -19.04 0.05 15.16
CA GLU A 20 -19.99 1.04 14.65
C GLU A 20 -20.04 1.14 13.11
N GLY A 21 -20.03 0.00 12.40
CA GLY A 21 -20.04 -0.05 10.94
C GLY A 21 -18.69 0.25 10.27
N ILE A 22 -17.62 0.38 11.04
CA ILE A 22 -16.27 0.67 10.58
C ILE A 22 -15.39 -0.56 10.79
N ALA A 23 -14.72 -1.05 9.74
CA ALA A 23 -13.66 -2.05 9.84
C ALA A 23 -12.29 -1.37 9.76
N THR A 24 -11.47 -1.50 10.80
CA THR A 24 -10.07 -1.06 10.78
C THR A 24 -9.17 -2.26 10.51
N ILE A 25 -8.56 -2.30 9.33
CA ILE A 25 -7.56 -3.29 8.93
C ILE A 25 -6.18 -2.73 9.25
N GLU A 26 -5.49 -3.32 10.21
CA GLU A 26 -4.13 -2.94 10.59
C GLU A 26 -3.16 -4.05 10.27
N PHE A 27 -2.11 -3.75 9.50
CA PHE A 27 -1.00 -4.65 9.21
C PHE A 27 0.28 -4.17 9.87
N PHE A 28 1.14 -5.10 10.22
CA PHE A 28 2.46 -4.81 10.81
C PHE A 28 3.49 -5.83 10.39
N HIS A 29 4.71 -5.36 10.09
CA HIS A 29 5.89 -6.19 9.96
C HIS A 29 7.10 -5.48 10.60
N PRO A 30 7.94 -6.20 11.40
CA PRO A 30 9.02 -5.59 12.17
C PRO A 30 10.11 -4.93 11.33
N GLN A 31 10.27 -5.33 10.06
CA GLN A 31 11.20 -4.70 9.11
C GLN A 31 10.57 -3.46 8.44
N SER A 32 10.17 -2.45 9.23
CA SER A 32 9.60 -1.19 8.72
C SER A 32 8.37 -1.39 7.81
N ASN A 33 7.56 -2.42 8.08
CA ASN A 33 6.44 -2.79 7.24
C ASN A 33 6.86 -3.10 5.77
N SER A 34 8.02 -3.73 5.60
CA SER A 34 8.38 -4.43 4.37
C SER A 34 7.59 -5.72 4.32
N LEU A 35 6.67 -5.86 3.37
CA LEU A 35 5.59 -6.84 3.44
C LEU A 35 5.93 -8.13 2.69
N PRO A 36 5.98 -9.28 3.39
CA PRO A 36 6.05 -10.59 2.76
C PRO A 36 4.69 -11.01 2.15
N ALA A 37 4.73 -12.00 1.27
CA ALA A 37 3.57 -12.47 0.52
C ALA A 37 2.41 -12.93 1.41
N ASN A 38 2.69 -13.54 2.57
CA ASN A 38 1.67 -13.97 3.53
C ASN A 38 0.90 -12.79 4.14
N ILE A 39 1.57 -11.68 4.43
CA ILE A 39 0.93 -10.47 4.96
C ILE A 39 0.10 -9.78 3.87
N LEU A 40 0.63 -9.65 2.66
CA LEU A 40 -0.14 -9.10 1.52
C LEU A 40 -1.41 -9.92 1.25
N HIS A 41 -1.30 -11.24 1.28
CA HIS A 41 -2.44 -12.14 1.12
C HIS A 41 -3.50 -11.91 2.22
N LYS A 42 -3.07 -11.83 3.49
CA LYS A 42 -3.98 -11.55 4.60
C LYS A 42 -4.65 -10.19 4.47
N ILE A 43 -3.94 -9.13 4.02
CA ILE A 43 -4.54 -7.82 3.79
C ILE A 43 -5.64 -7.91 2.73
N ALA A 44 -5.38 -8.57 1.60
CA ALA A 44 -6.38 -8.76 0.53
C ALA A 44 -7.60 -9.54 1.02
N ILE A 45 -7.40 -10.64 1.77
CA ILE A 45 -8.49 -11.40 2.40
C ILE A 45 -9.28 -10.52 3.36
N SER A 46 -8.61 -9.75 4.22
CA SER A 46 -9.25 -8.88 5.20
C SER A 46 -10.13 -7.81 4.55
N ILE A 47 -9.70 -7.26 3.39
CA ILE A 47 -10.52 -6.33 2.61
C ILE A 47 -11.77 -7.02 2.08
N ASN A 48 -11.62 -8.23 1.51
CA ASN A 48 -12.75 -9.00 0.99
C ASN A 48 -13.73 -9.43 2.10
N GLU A 49 -13.23 -9.89 3.25
CA GLU A 49 -14.06 -10.24 4.40
C GLU A 49 -14.86 -9.03 4.91
N ALA A 50 -14.23 -7.86 4.99
CA ALA A 50 -14.92 -6.63 5.36
C ALA A 50 -15.93 -6.18 4.29
N ASP A 51 -15.69 -6.50 3.02
CA ASP A 51 -16.61 -6.21 1.92
C ASP A 51 -17.88 -7.07 1.98
N TYR A 52 -17.74 -8.35 2.29
CA TYR A 52 -18.88 -9.28 2.44
C TYR A 52 -19.68 -9.08 3.74
N ASP A 53 -19.12 -8.43 4.74
CA ASP A 53 -19.78 -8.20 6.01
C ASP A 53 -20.79 -7.04 5.89
N GLU A 54 -22.09 -7.37 5.98
CA GLU A 54 -23.19 -6.40 5.83
C GLU A 54 -23.23 -5.35 6.94
N ASP A 55 -22.67 -5.63 8.11
CA ASP A 55 -22.59 -4.70 9.23
C ASP A 55 -21.52 -3.61 8.98
N ILE A 56 -20.55 -3.88 8.11
CA ILE A 56 -19.50 -2.92 7.77
C ILE A 56 -19.95 -1.99 6.64
N LYS A 57 -19.69 -0.69 6.78
CA LYS A 57 -20.03 0.35 5.80
C LYS A 57 -18.82 1.06 5.22
N VAL A 58 -17.70 1.10 5.96
CA VAL A 58 -16.45 1.76 5.58
C VAL A 58 -15.26 1.01 6.14
N ILE A 59 -14.13 1.06 5.43
CA ILE A 59 -12.87 0.41 5.83
C ILE A 59 -11.81 1.48 6.07
N ILE A 60 -11.04 1.35 7.14
CA ILE A 60 -9.80 2.09 7.38
C ILE A 60 -8.63 1.13 7.18
N LEU A 61 -7.73 1.44 6.27
CA LEU A 61 -6.49 0.69 6.04
C LEU A 61 -5.31 1.44 6.64
N LYS A 62 -4.62 0.83 7.59
CA LYS A 62 -3.48 1.42 8.31
C LYS A 62 -2.39 0.40 8.57
N SER A 63 -1.18 0.88 8.85
CA SER A 63 -0.13 0.04 9.39
C SER A 63 0.10 0.29 10.88
N GLY A 64 0.58 -0.72 11.59
CA GLY A 64 1.10 -0.60 12.93
C GLY A 64 2.49 0.03 12.96
N GLY A 65 2.88 0.51 14.15
CA GLY A 65 4.12 1.25 14.36
C GLY A 65 4.01 2.72 13.96
N ASP A 66 5.08 3.47 14.24
CA ASP A 66 5.13 4.94 14.16
C ASP A 66 6.04 5.46 13.04
N ARG A 67 6.84 4.60 12.39
CA ARG A 67 7.89 5.01 11.45
C ARG A 67 7.44 4.95 9.99
N ALA A 68 7.34 3.76 9.42
CA ALA A 68 6.96 3.57 8.03
C ALA A 68 5.52 3.10 7.91
N PHE A 69 4.78 3.63 6.95
CA PHE A 69 3.52 3.02 6.55
C PHE A 69 3.79 1.67 5.87
N CYS A 70 4.60 1.66 4.81
CA CYS A 70 5.01 0.43 4.15
C CYS A 70 6.30 0.68 3.36
N ALA A 71 7.34 -0.09 3.68
CA ALA A 71 8.64 -0.02 2.99
C ALA A 71 8.69 -0.84 1.67
N GLY A 72 7.54 -1.27 1.17
CA GLY A 72 7.43 -2.07 -0.05
C GLY A 72 7.39 -3.58 0.22
N ALA A 73 7.74 -4.37 -0.78
CA ALA A 73 7.78 -5.83 -0.68
C ALA A 73 8.96 -6.31 0.17
N SER A 74 8.84 -7.53 0.72
CA SER A 74 9.91 -8.17 1.47
C SER A 74 11.17 -8.32 0.62
N PHE A 75 12.26 -7.68 1.07
CA PHE A 75 13.54 -7.76 0.38
C PHE A 75 14.15 -9.18 0.44
N ASP A 76 13.93 -9.89 1.54
CA ASP A 76 14.39 -11.27 1.70
C ASP A 76 13.68 -12.21 0.73
N GLU A 77 12.37 -12.06 0.53
CA GLU A 77 11.62 -12.82 -0.47
C GLU A 77 12.05 -12.45 -1.90
N LEU A 78 12.24 -11.16 -2.19
CA LEU A 78 12.73 -10.68 -3.49
C LEU A 78 14.05 -11.37 -3.87
N MET A 79 14.96 -11.49 -2.92
CA MET A 79 16.24 -12.15 -3.09
C MET A 79 16.16 -13.66 -3.29
N SER A 80 15.08 -14.29 -2.85
CA SER A 80 14.86 -15.74 -2.95
C SER A 80 14.33 -16.19 -4.29
N ILE A 81 13.89 -15.26 -5.15
CA ILE A 81 13.28 -15.56 -6.46
C ILE A 81 14.30 -16.21 -7.39
N LYS A 82 13.97 -17.41 -7.90
CA LYS A 82 14.86 -18.22 -8.76
C LYS A 82 14.38 -18.34 -10.20
N ASN A 83 13.09 -18.13 -10.45
CA ASN A 83 12.47 -18.29 -11.75
C ASN A 83 11.30 -17.31 -11.95
N GLU A 84 10.82 -17.17 -13.19
CA GLU A 84 9.76 -16.24 -13.56
C GLU A 84 8.44 -16.51 -12.81
N LYS A 85 8.10 -17.77 -12.57
CA LYS A 85 6.87 -18.16 -11.86
C LYS A 85 6.88 -17.70 -10.39
N GLU A 86 8.02 -17.84 -9.73
CA GLU A 86 8.22 -17.32 -8.37
C GLU A 86 8.16 -15.78 -8.38
N GLY A 87 8.77 -15.14 -9.39
CA GLY A 87 8.70 -13.70 -9.57
C GLY A 87 7.28 -13.19 -9.79
N GLU A 88 6.52 -13.82 -10.71
CA GLU A 88 5.10 -13.50 -10.92
C GLU A 88 4.31 -13.61 -9.61
N LYS A 89 4.46 -14.72 -8.89
CA LYS A 89 3.79 -14.95 -7.61
C LYS A 89 4.12 -13.85 -6.58
N PHE A 90 5.39 -13.48 -6.47
CA PHE A 90 5.86 -12.44 -5.55
C PHE A 90 5.24 -11.08 -5.87
N PHE A 91 5.34 -10.62 -7.13
CA PHE A 91 4.81 -9.32 -7.54
C PHE A 91 3.28 -9.28 -7.56
N SER A 92 2.61 -10.43 -7.71
CA SER A 92 1.14 -10.53 -7.61
C SER A 92 0.62 -10.20 -6.20
N GLY A 93 1.45 -10.23 -5.16
CA GLY A 93 1.03 -9.88 -3.81
C GLY A 93 0.39 -8.49 -3.71
N PHE A 94 1.05 -7.46 -4.24
CA PHE A 94 0.49 -6.09 -4.29
C PHE A 94 -0.64 -5.97 -5.30
N ALA A 95 -0.59 -6.68 -6.43
CA ALA A 95 -1.69 -6.72 -7.40
C ALA A 95 -2.99 -7.17 -6.73
N ASN A 96 -2.93 -8.21 -5.91
CA ASN A 96 -4.09 -8.75 -5.19
C ASN A 96 -4.66 -7.75 -4.19
N VAL A 97 -3.81 -7.02 -3.44
CA VAL A 97 -4.28 -5.96 -2.51
C VAL A 97 -4.94 -4.82 -3.27
N ILE A 98 -4.34 -4.35 -4.38
CA ILE A 98 -4.91 -3.29 -5.22
C ILE A 98 -6.25 -3.73 -5.80
N ASN A 99 -6.34 -4.97 -6.32
CA ASN A 99 -7.59 -5.49 -6.88
C ASN A 99 -8.67 -5.71 -5.81
N ALA A 100 -8.31 -6.17 -4.61
CA ALA A 100 -9.25 -6.26 -3.49
C ALA A 100 -9.80 -4.87 -3.12
N ALA A 101 -8.94 -3.86 -3.01
CA ALA A 101 -9.35 -2.48 -2.70
C ALA A 101 -10.24 -1.88 -3.81
N ARG A 102 -9.87 -2.09 -5.07
CA ARG A 102 -10.61 -1.62 -6.25
C ARG A 102 -12.01 -2.22 -6.34
N LYS A 103 -12.13 -3.54 -6.12
CA LYS A 103 -13.39 -4.28 -6.25
C LYS A 103 -14.31 -4.16 -5.02
N CYS A 104 -13.75 -3.77 -3.89
CA CYS A 104 -14.50 -3.56 -2.66
C CYS A 104 -15.65 -2.57 -2.90
N SER A 105 -16.86 -2.92 -2.48
CA SER A 105 -18.05 -2.07 -2.61
C SER A 105 -18.05 -0.90 -1.63
N LYS A 106 -17.20 -0.96 -0.59
CA LYS A 106 -17.13 0.01 0.50
C LYS A 106 -15.96 0.95 0.32
N PHE A 107 -16.12 2.22 0.72
CA PHE A 107 -15.01 3.17 0.70
C PHE A 107 -13.89 2.73 1.64
N ILE A 108 -12.66 2.87 1.17
CA ILE A 108 -11.45 2.58 1.93
C ILE A 108 -10.69 3.88 2.21
N ILE A 109 -10.52 4.20 3.49
CA ILE A 109 -9.74 5.34 3.96
C ILE A 109 -8.34 4.87 4.30
N GLY A 110 -7.32 5.43 3.64
CA GLY A 110 -5.91 5.18 3.93
C GLY A 110 -5.38 6.08 5.04
N ARG A 111 -4.59 5.51 5.95
CA ARG A 111 -3.90 6.22 7.02
C ARG A 111 -2.39 6.05 6.89
N VAL A 112 -1.69 7.08 6.45
CA VAL A 112 -0.26 7.05 6.14
C VAL A 112 0.52 7.93 7.12
N GLN A 113 1.06 7.34 8.19
CA GLN A 113 1.78 8.08 9.23
C GLN A 113 3.23 8.38 8.90
N GLY A 114 3.81 7.69 7.92
CA GLY A 114 5.24 7.79 7.62
C GLY A 114 5.56 7.33 6.20
N LYS A 115 6.78 6.90 5.99
CA LYS A 115 7.32 6.54 4.68
C LYS A 115 6.50 5.47 3.96
N ALA A 116 6.22 5.68 2.67
CA ALA A 116 5.63 4.71 1.75
C ALA A 116 6.54 4.52 0.53
N VAL A 117 6.95 3.27 0.26
CA VAL A 117 7.89 2.95 -0.82
C VAL A 117 7.27 1.90 -1.73
N GLY A 118 7.40 2.06 -3.03
CA GLY A 118 7.00 1.06 -4.02
C GLY A 118 5.57 0.57 -3.83
N GLY A 119 5.43 -0.69 -3.43
CA GLY A 119 4.13 -1.28 -3.08
C GLY A 119 3.32 -0.49 -2.05
N GLY A 120 3.99 0.21 -1.11
CA GLY A 120 3.32 1.09 -0.15
C GLY A 120 2.67 2.31 -0.80
N VAL A 121 3.28 2.87 -1.84
CA VAL A 121 2.67 3.94 -2.66
C VAL A 121 1.46 3.38 -3.41
N GLY A 122 1.58 2.19 -4.00
CA GLY A 122 0.48 1.50 -4.67
C GLY A 122 -0.71 1.25 -3.76
N MET A 123 -0.49 0.75 -2.54
CA MET A 123 -1.54 0.53 -1.55
C MET A 123 -2.23 1.84 -1.15
N SER A 124 -1.45 2.92 -0.91
CA SER A 124 -1.99 4.25 -0.60
C SER A 124 -2.85 4.78 -1.76
N SER A 125 -2.40 4.56 -3.01
CA SER A 125 -3.11 4.98 -4.22
C SER A 125 -4.40 4.20 -4.46
N ALA A 126 -4.46 2.95 -4.00
CA ALA A 126 -5.64 2.10 -4.12
C ALA A 126 -6.74 2.42 -3.08
N THR A 127 -6.47 3.28 -2.10
CA THR A 127 -7.51 3.78 -1.19
C THR A 127 -8.32 4.90 -1.85
N ASP A 128 -9.61 4.98 -1.52
CA ASP A 128 -10.49 6.00 -2.11
C ASP A 128 -10.15 7.40 -1.57
N TYR A 129 -9.79 7.47 -0.29
CA TYR A 129 -9.40 8.70 0.39
C TYR A 129 -8.19 8.44 1.28
N CYS A 130 -7.14 9.25 1.18
CA CYS A 130 -5.89 8.99 1.87
C CYS A 130 -5.46 10.17 2.76
N PHE A 131 -5.33 9.92 4.05
CA PHE A 131 -4.80 10.87 5.03
C PHE A 131 -3.32 10.58 5.29
N ALA A 132 -2.54 11.64 5.48
CA ALA A 132 -1.13 11.51 5.83
C ALA A 132 -0.72 12.47 6.95
N THR A 133 0.39 12.16 7.61
CA THR A 133 1.11 13.15 8.43
C THR A 133 2.15 13.89 7.61
N LYS A 134 2.63 15.04 8.08
CA LYS A 134 3.74 15.77 7.47
C LYS A 134 5.05 14.96 7.41
N TYR A 135 5.16 13.91 8.22
CA TYR A 135 6.32 13.01 8.25
C TYR A 135 6.26 11.92 7.17
N ALA A 136 5.13 11.80 6.48
CA ALA A 136 5.01 10.89 5.35
C ALA A 136 5.88 11.38 4.20
N SER A 137 6.48 10.44 3.51
CA SER A 137 7.18 10.68 2.24
C SER A 137 7.01 9.45 1.35
N ILE A 138 7.06 9.67 0.05
CA ILE A 138 6.83 8.62 -0.94
C ILE A 138 8.03 8.45 -1.86
N LYS A 139 8.22 7.23 -2.37
CA LYS A 139 9.25 6.90 -3.37
C LYS A 139 8.81 5.70 -4.19
N LEU A 140 9.00 5.75 -5.52
CA LEU A 140 8.95 4.57 -6.39
C LEU A 140 10.37 4.14 -6.72
N SER A 141 10.92 3.23 -5.93
CA SER A 141 12.34 2.84 -5.99
C SER A 141 12.65 1.71 -6.98
N GLU A 142 11.65 1.17 -7.65
CA GLU A 142 11.76 -0.05 -8.45
C GLU A 142 12.74 0.12 -9.61
N LEU A 143 12.74 1.27 -10.28
CA LEU A 143 13.65 1.52 -11.40
C LEU A 143 15.11 1.57 -10.96
N ALA A 144 15.40 2.04 -9.75
CA ALA A 144 16.75 2.09 -9.20
C ALA A 144 17.39 0.69 -9.02
N ILE A 145 16.56 -0.35 -8.92
CA ILE A 145 17.03 -1.74 -8.84
C ILE A 145 16.80 -2.52 -10.14
N GLY A 146 16.49 -1.84 -11.25
CA GLY A 146 16.34 -2.46 -12.56
C GLY A 146 15.00 -3.11 -12.81
N ILE A 147 13.98 -2.78 -12.03
CA ILE A 147 12.58 -3.20 -12.19
C ILE A 147 11.75 -1.93 -12.39
N GLY A 148 10.61 -2.00 -13.05
CA GLY A 148 9.69 -0.86 -13.10
C GLY A 148 8.60 -0.98 -12.03
N PRO A 149 7.96 0.11 -11.61
CA PRO A 149 6.78 0.07 -10.73
C PRO A 149 5.54 -0.39 -11.49
N PHE A 150 5.65 -1.52 -12.23
CA PHE A 150 4.65 -1.95 -13.19
C PHE A 150 3.33 -2.32 -12.54
N VAL A 151 3.37 -3.05 -11.42
CA VAL A 151 2.17 -3.51 -10.72
C VAL A 151 1.43 -2.37 -10.05
N VAL A 152 2.16 -1.45 -9.41
CA VAL A 152 1.57 -0.33 -8.68
C VAL A 152 1.24 0.86 -9.59
N GLY A 153 1.88 0.92 -10.75
CA GLY A 153 1.79 2.01 -11.71
C GLY A 153 0.36 2.43 -12.05
N PRO A 154 -0.52 1.51 -12.46
CA PRO A 154 -1.90 1.85 -12.81
C PRO A 154 -2.65 2.57 -11.68
N ALA A 155 -2.53 2.10 -10.42
CA ALA A 155 -3.17 2.74 -9.27
C ALA A 155 -2.55 4.11 -8.96
N VAL A 156 -1.22 4.24 -9.05
CA VAL A 156 -0.52 5.50 -8.81
C VAL A 156 -0.87 6.52 -9.90
N GLU A 157 -0.76 6.14 -11.16
CA GLU A 157 -1.08 7.01 -12.30
C GLU A 157 -2.52 7.51 -12.25
N ARG A 158 -3.48 6.60 -11.96
CA ARG A 158 -4.88 6.97 -11.77
C ARG A 158 -5.07 8.04 -10.70
N LYS A 159 -4.29 7.95 -9.61
CA LYS A 159 -4.44 8.83 -8.44
C LYS A 159 -3.80 10.20 -8.65
N ILE A 160 -2.60 10.25 -9.27
CA ILE A 160 -1.80 11.49 -9.37
C ILE A 160 -1.60 11.99 -10.79
N GLY A 161 -2.13 11.29 -11.79
CA GLY A 161 -1.96 11.61 -13.21
C GLY A 161 -0.60 11.20 -13.77
N LEU A 162 -0.55 11.05 -15.10
CA LEU A 162 0.63 10.57 -15.83
C LEU A 162 1.88 11.42 -15.56
N SER A 163 1.77 12.75 -15.54
CA SER A 163 2.92 13.64 -15.34
C SER A 163 3.59 13.44 -13.98
N ALA A 164 2.80 13.38 -12.89
CA ALA A 164 3.35 13.17 -11.56
C ALA A 164 3.85 11.72 -11.37
N TYR A 165 3.17 10.73 -11.97
CA TYR A 165 3.64 9.35 -12.01
C TYR A 165 4.98 9.21 -12.73
N SER A 166 5.15 9.85 -13.89
CA SER A 166 6.43 9.89 -14.62
C SER A 166 7.54 10.52 -13.78
N THR A 167 7.23 11.62 -13.09
CA THR A 167 8.19 12.26 -12.17
C THR A 167 8.67 11.31 -11.09
N LEU A 168 7.74 10.63 -10.39
CA LEU A 168 8.07 9.63 -9.36
C LEU A 168 8.90 8.47 -9.90
N THR A 169 8.52 7.95 -11.07
CA THR A 169 9.15 6.77 -11.65
C THR A 169 10.56 7.05 -12.14
N MET A 170 10.76 8.17 -12.82
CA MET A 170 12.06 8.55 -13.38
C MET A 170 13.05 8.98 -12.30
N ASN A 171 12.59 9.56 -11.21
CA ASN A 171 13.42 9.96 -10.07
C ASN A 171 13.39 8.90 -8.95
N ALA A 172 13.68 7.65 -9.31
CA ALA A 172 13.52 6.47 -8.44
C ALA A 172 14.37 6.49 -7.15
N THR A 173 15.38 7.35 -7.06
CA THR A 173 16.23 7.54 -5.88
C THR A 173 15.73 8.66 -4.96
N GLU A 174 14.84 9.53 -5.44
CA GLU A 174 14.38 10.72 -4.74
C GLU A 174 13.21 10.43 -3.79
N TRP A 175 13.18 11.17 -2.70
CA TRP A 175 12.04 11.20 -1.79
C TRP A 175 11.15 12.41 -2.08
N PHE A 176 9.86 12.16 -2.21
CA PHE A 176 8.86 13.21 -2.37
C PHE A 176 8.10 13.40 -1.06
N SER A 177 7.91 14.65 -0.65
CA SER A 177 7.30 15.00 0.63
C SER A 177 5.79 14.70 0.66
N ALA A 178 5.22 14.66 1.87
CA ALA A 178 3.76 14.57 2.05
C ALA A 178 3.03 15.73 1.36
N GLN A 179 3.61 16.93 1.40
CA GLN A 179 3.02 18.10 0.76
C GLN A 179 3.00 17.97 -0.76
N TRP A 180 4.10 17.51 -1.38
CA TRP A 180 4.12 17.22 -2.81
C TRP A 180 3.06 16.16 -3.19
N ALA A 181 2.98 15.09 -2.41
CA ALA A 181 2.00 14.02 -2.64
C ALA A 181 0.55 14.51 -2.51
N ARG A 182 0.28 15.46 -1.59
CA ARG A 182 -1.01 16.14 -1.47
C ARG A 182 -1.31 17.00 -2.68
N GLU A 183 -0.37 17.82 -3.14
CA GLU A 183 -0.52 18.68 -4.32
C GLU A 183 -0.80 17.89 -5.60
N LYS A 184 -0.29 16.66 -5.69
CA LYS A 184 -0.54 15.74 -6.81
C LYS A 184 -1.78 14.85 -6.62
N GLY A 185 -2.48 14.92 -5.47
CA GLY A 185 -3.73 14.21 -5.23
C GLY A 185 -3.59 12.82 -4.65
N LEU A 186 -2.37 12.35 -4.29
CA LEU A 186 -2.20 11.08 -3.60
C LEU A 186 -2.76 11.15 -2.17
N PHE A 187 -2.37 12.18 -1.43
CA PHE A 187 -2.91 12.44 -0.10
C PHE A 187 -3.98 13.51 -0.18
N SER A 188 -5.16 13.22 0.36
CA SER A 188 -6.27 14.18 0.40
C SER A 188 -6.00 15.28 1.43
N HIS A 189 -5.39 14.91 2.56
CA HIS A 189 -5.00 15.85 3.62
C HIS A 189 -3.69 15.42 4.27
N VAL A 190 -2.94 16.44 4.75
CA VAL A 190 -1.71 16.27 5.52
C VAL A 190 -1.86 16.98 6.87
N TYR A 191 -1.58 16.26 7.96
CA TYR A 191 -1.72 16.72 9.34
C TYR A 191 -0.37 16.82 10.03
N GLU A 192 -0.28 17.65 11.06
CA GLU A 192 0.94 17.85 11.85
C GLU A 192 1.38 16.58 12.57
N ASN A 193 0.42 15.77 13.05
CA ASN A 193 0.69 14.57 13.82
C ASN A 193 -0.41 13.50 13.64
N THR A 194 -0.15 12.30 14.15
CA THR A 194 -1.09 11.18 14.07
C THR A 194 -2.37 11.40 14.86
N THR A 195 -2.33 12.10 15.97
CA THR A 195 -3.51 12.35 16.82
C THR A 195 -4.55 13.18 16.06
N GLU A 196 -4.13 14.26 15.42
CA GLU A 196 -5.02 15.09 14.59
C GLU A 196 -5.55 14.30 13.38
N MET A 197 -4.65 13.58 12.70
CA MET A 197 -5.02 12.74 11.57
C MET A 197 -6.06 11.69 11.96
N ASP A 198 -5.84 10.95 13.04
CA ASP A 198 -6.72 9.90 13.51
C ASP A 198 -8.10 10.44 13.93
N LYS A 199 -8.14 11.62 14.54
CA LYS A 199 -9.40 12.30 14.83
C LYS A 199 -10.21 12.56 13.56
N LYS A 200 -9.56 13.06 12.50
CA LYS A 200 -10.20 13.37 11.22
C LYS A 200 -10.60 12.13 10.43
N ILE A 201 -9.81 11.08 10.48
CA ILE A 201 -10.17 9.77 9.93
C ILE A 201 -11.45 9.25 10.59
N ASN A 202 -11.51 9.27 11.92
CA ASN A 202 -12.66 8.79 12.68
C ASN A 202 -13.92 9.64 12.41
N GLU A 203 -13.78 10.96 12.30
CA GLU A 203 -14.90 11.86 11.92
C GLU A 203 -15.44 11.49 10.52
N LEU A 204 -14.56 11.33 9.52
CA LEU A 204 -14.97 10.95 8.17
C LEU A 204 -15.59 9.55 8.14
N ALA A 205 -14.97 8.57 8.80
CA ALA A 205 -15.44 7.20 8.83
C ALA A 205 -16.84 7.10 9.47
N LYS A 206 -17.09 7.80 10.58
CA LYS A 206 -18.42 7.86 11.21
C LYS A 206 -19.46 8.51 10.31
N ASN A 207 -19.12 9.60 9.62
CA ASN A 207 -20.03 10.24 8.67
C ASN A 207 -20.40 9.27 7.52
N LEU A 208 -19.40 8.56 6.96
CA LEU A 208 -19.65 7.58 5.91
C LEU A 208 -20.44 6.38 6.42
N ALA A 209 -20.17 5.86 7.61
CA ALA A 209 -20.92 4.75 8.21
C ALA A 209 -22.42 5.08 8.41
N ASN A 210 -22.76 6.37 8.56
CA ASN A 210 -24.13 6.86 8.65
C ASN A 210 -24.74 7.30 7.31
N SER A 211 -23.98 7.18 6.20
CA SER A 211 -24.45 7.55 4.87
C SER A 211 -25.21 6.38 4.20
N ASN A 212 -25.90 6.68 3.10
CA ASN A 212 -26.62 5.64 2.34
C ASN A 212 -25.64 4.67 1.68
N PRO A 213 -25.63 3.38 2.05
CA PRO A 213 -24.64 2.41 1.55
C PRO A 213 -24.76 2.15 0.05
N GLU A 214 -25.97 2.16 -0.51
CA GLU A 214 -26.18 1.98 -1.95
C GLU A 214 -25.60 3.15 -2.75
N SER A 215 -25.78 4.38 -2.25
CA SER A 215 -25.17 5.57 -2.89
C SER A 215 -23.66 5.53 -2.83
N MET A 216 -23.07 5.11 -1.70
CA MET A 216 -21.61 4.97 -1.58
C MET A 216 -21.05 3.93 -2.53
N GLN A 217 -21.71 2.77 -2.65
CA GLN A 217 -21.31 1.71 -3.59
C GLN A 217 -21.35 2.21 -5.04
N LYS A 218 -22.44 2.88 -5.45
CA LYS A 218 -22.56 3.43 -6.80
C LYS A 218 -21.50 4.48 -7.08
N LEU A 219 -21.25 5.39 -6.14
CA LEU A 219 -20.18 6.39 -6.26
C LEU A 219 -18.79 5.72 -6.39
N LYS A 220 -18.50 4.71 -5.59
CA LYS A 220 -17.24 3.98 -5.71
C LYS A 220 -17.09 3.31 -7.06
N ASN A 221 -18.13 2.67 -7.57
CA ASN A 221 -18.11 2.07 -8.91
C ASN A 221 -17.76 3.12 -9.98
N ILE A 222 -18.42 4.30 -9.95
CA ILE A 222 -18.09 5.41 -10.87
C ILE A 222 -16.64 5.87 -10.71
N MET A 223 -16.16 5.99 -9.48
CA MET A 223 -14.77 6.40 -9.21
C MET A 223 -13.75 5.38 -9.75
N TRP A 224 -14.14 4.12 -9.95
CA TRP A 224 -13.27 3.06 -10.45
C TRP A 224 -13.58 2.61 -11.89
N GLU A 225 -14.44 3.32 -12.61
CA GLU A 225 -14.68 3.09 -14.04
C GLU A 225 -13.39 3.15 -14.85
N GLY A 226 -13.30 2.31 -15.89
CA GLY A 226 -12.13 2.20 -16.75
C GLY A 226 -10.99 1.33 -16.17
N THR A 227 -11.29 0.56 -15.11
CA THR A 227 -10.32 -0.35 -14.48
C THR A 227 -10.73 -1.83 -14.56
N GLU A 228 -11.74 -2.15 -15.36
CA GLU A 228 -12.37 -3.48 -15.43
C GLU A 228 -11.37 -4.57 -15.84
N ASN A 229 -10.38 -4.22 -16.64
CA ASN A 229 -9.32 -5.13 -17.11
C ASN A 229 -8.14 -5.27 -16.14
N TRP A 230 -8.17 -4.64 -14.97
CA TRP A 230 -6.99 -4.63 -14.07
C TRP A 230 -6.66 -5.99 -13.47
N ASP A 231 -7.59 -6.93 -13.42
CA ASP A 231 -7.27 -8.30 -12.99
C ASP A 231 -6.21 -8.93 -13.91
N GLU A 232 -6.39 -8.78 -15.22
CA GLU A 232 -5.43 -9.28 -16.21
C GLU A 232 -4.21 -8.36 -16.33
N LEU A 233 -4.42 -7.05 -16.38
CA LEU A 233 -3.36 -6.05 -16.51
C LEU A 233 -2.33 -6.17 -15.40
N LEU A 234 -2.75 -6.22 -14.12
CA LEU A 234 -1.83 -6.26 -12.99
C LEU A 234 -1.09 -7.60 -12.94
N LEU A 235 -1.71 -8.70 -13.36
CA LEU A 235 -1.04 -9.99 -13.50
C LEU A 235 0.03 -9.96 -14.60
N GLN A 236 -0.28 -9.39 -15.75
CA GLN A 236 0.69 -9.17 -16.83
C GLN A 236 1.87 -8.31 -16.32
N ARG A 237 1.60 -7.23 -15.59
CA ARG A 237 2.63 -6.37 -14.99
C ARG A 237 3.48 -7.11 -13.95
N ALA A 238 2.89 -8.01 -13.18
CA ALA A 238 3.61 -8.87 -12.25
C ALA A 238 4.58 -9.83 -12.99
N ARG A 239 4.16 -10.38 -14.13
CA ARG A 239 5.03 -11.21 -15.00
C ARG A 239 6.23 -10.43 -15.51
N GLU A 240 6.03 -9.20 -16.00
CA GLU A 240 7.14 -8.35 -16.46
C GLU A 240 8.13 -8.06 -15.33
N SER A 241 7.65 -7.72 -14.13
CA SER A 241 8.49 -7.57 -12.94
C SER A 241 9.24 -8.87 -12.60
N GLY A 242 8.54 -10.01 -12.70
CA GLY A 242 9.09 -11.35 -12.45
C GLY A 242 10.23 -11.75 -13.41
N LYS A 243 10.18 -11.30 -14.67
CA LYS A 243 11.28 -11.48 -15.64
C LYS A 243 12.47 -10.58 -15.31
N LEU A 244 12.20 -9.30 -15.06
CA LEU A 244 13.26 -8.31 -14.85
C LEU A 244 14.04 -8.53 -13.56
N VAL A 245 13.40 -9.05 -12.50
CA VAL A 245 14.10 -9.36 -11.24
C VAL A 245 15.21 -10.39 -11.41
N LEU A 246 15.12 -11.25 -12.42
CA LEU A 246 16.10 -12.28 -12.74
C LEU A 246 17.26 -11.76 -13.60
N SER A 247 17.18 -10.54 -14.10
CA SER A 247 18.23 -9.95 -14.93
C SER A 247 19.55 -9.77 -14.17
N ASN A 248 20.67 -9.81 -14.90
CA ASN A 248 21.98 -9.54 -14.31
C ASN A 248 22.08 -8.13 -13.73
N PHE A 249 21.41 -7.16 -14.36
CA PHE A 249 21.35 -5.79 -13.84
C PHE A 249 20.75 -5.76 -12.45
N THR A 250 19.55 -6.33 -12.30
CA THR A 250 18.83 -6.33 -11.01
C THR A 250 19.58 -7.09 -9.93
N LYS A 251 20.14 -8.26 -10.26
CA LYS A 251 20.98 -9.04 -9.32
C LYS A 251 22.17 -8.23 -8.82
N ASN A 252 22.86 -7.51 -9.70
CA ASN A 252 23.99 -6.66 -9.33
C ASN A 252 23.55 -5.45 -8.50
N ALA A 253 22.47 -4.77 -8.88
CA ALA A 253 21.92 -3.65 -8.13
C ALA A 253 21.52 -4.06 -6.69
N ILE A 254 20.81 -5.17 -6.55
CA ILE A 254 20.42 -5.71 -5.24
C ILE A 254 21.65 -6.06 -4.37
N ASN A 255 22.66 -6.71 -4.96
CA ASN A 255 23.90 -7.05 -4.23
C ASN A 255 24.66 -5.79 -3.76
N SER A 256 24.64 -4.73 -4.54
CA SER A 256 25.24 -3.44 -4.16
C SER A 256 24.50 -2.78 -3.00
N PHE A 257 23.15 -2.86 -2.97
CA PHE A 257 22.34 -2.39 -1.85
C PHE A 257 22.68 -3.11 -0.53
N LYS A 258 22.95 -4.42 -0.58
CA LYS A 258 23.34 -5.20 0.62
C LYS A 258 24.69 -4.79 1.23
N LYS A 259 25.61 -4.31 0.40
CA LYS A 259 26.95 -3.92 0.86
C LYS A 259 26.98 -2.54 1.53
N ASN A 260 25.97 -1.72 1.26
CA ASN A 260 25.87 -0.32 1.72
C ASN A 260 24.91 -0.12 2.91
N ASN A 261 24.26 -1.18 3.39
CA ASN A 261 23.40 -1.22 4.58
C ASN A 261 23.85 -2.32 5.54
#